data_8eae0c9fce0e9a020f07c11183f9df6a
#
_entry.id   8eae0c9fce0e9a020f07c11183f9df6a
#
_cell.length_a   1.000
_cell.length_b   1.000
_cell.length_c   1.000
_cell.angle_alpha   90.00
_cell.angle_beta   90.00
_cell.angle_gamma   90.00
#
_symmetry.space_group_name_H-M   'P 1'
#
loop_
_entity.id
_entity.type
_entity.pdbx_description
1 polymer ?
#
loop_
_entity_poly.entity_id
_entity_poly.type
_entity_poly.pdbx_seq_one_letter_code
_entity_poly.pdbx_strand_id
1 'polypeptide(L)'
;AAGRTNSEMSYNILREAIVQKLDIEKAIFENIARVAGNATTARKLGGLGAWLKTNTSFNTAGSGANPTGNIGGATPRTNGTQRALTQALFDDVMQKTWVSGGKPDAVYLSAFQMNKALSFSGNNNQRQTGAVGTVNNNMAIYMTPWGQVTWQPCRENRSRDLYIIEHDKLAIATLRPMKNEALAKTGDNEHRQIVSEQTLQVRSEASLGGVFDLTTS
;
A
#
# COMPACT_ATOMS: atom_id res chain seq x y z
N ALA A 1 2.71 -37.41 9.96
CA ALA A 1 2.50 -36.09 10.55
C ALA A 1 1.65 -36.25 11.79
N ALA A 2 2.30 -36.35 12.93
CA ALA A 2 1.60 -36.55 14.18
C ALA A 2 0.75 -35.33 14.56
N GLY A 3 -0.54 -35.52 14.80
CA GLY A 3 -1.41 -34.57 15.45
C GLY A 3 -2.25 -33.64 14.57
N ARG A 4 -2.22 -33.76 13.23
CA ARG A 4 -3.11 -32.99 12.34
C ARG A 4 -4.18 -33.87 11.71
N THR A 5 -5.42 -33.42 11.77
CA THR A 5 -6.57 -34.11 11.13
C THR A 5 -6.57 -33.96 9.61
N ASN A 6 -5.90 -32.91 9.08
CA ASN A 6 -5.77 -32.67 7.64
C ASN A 6 -4.36 -33.01 7.14
N SER A 7 -4.25 -33.26 5.84
CA SER A 7 -2.97 -33.49 5.18
C SER A 7 -1.98 -32.35 5.43
N GLU A 8 -0.74 -32.65 5.74
CA GLU A 8 0.36 -31.69 5.92
C GLU A 8 0.55 -30.83 4.65
N MET A 9 0.38 -31.45 3.48
CA MET A 9 0.43 -30.75 2.19
C MET A 9 -0.65 -29.65 2.10
N SER A 10 -1.88 -29.94 2.49
CA SER A 10 -2.97 -28.95 2.47
C SER A 10 -2.70 -27.77 3.39
N TYR A 11 -2.12 -28.02 4.55
CA TYR A 11 -1.73 -26.94 5.48
C TYR A 11 -0.64 -26.06 4.88
N ASN A 12 0.40 -26.64 4.30
CA ASN A 12 1.48 -25.91 3.68
C ASN A 12 1.00 -25.07 2.49
N ILE A 13 0.09 -25.61 1.65
CA ILE A 13 -0.52 -24.88 0.54
C ILE A 13 -1.26 -23.63 1.03
N LEU A 14 -2.05 -23.74 2.09
CA LEU A 14 -2.77 -22.60 2.65
C LEU A 14 -1.82 -21.55 3.20
N ARG A 15 -0.76 -21.97 3.89
CA ARG A 15 0.27 -21.07 4.42
C ARG A 15 0.99 -20.32 3.30
N GLU A 16 1.44 -21.02 2.27
CA GLU A 16 2.12 -20.41 1.13
C GLU A 16 1.20 -19.46 0.34
N ALA A 17 -0.09 -19.78 0.21
CA ALA A 17 -1.05 -18.89 -0.42
C ALA A 17 -1.23 -17.57 0.36
N ILE A 18 -1.16 -17.60 1.69
CA ILE A 18 -1.19 -16.40 2.53
C ILE A 18 0.09 -15.58 2.32
N VAL A 19 1.26 -16.23 2.35
CA VAL A 19 2.55 -15.56 2.11
C VAL A 19 2.56 -14.87 0.76
N GLN A 20 2.10 -15.54 -0.30
CA GLN A 20 2.03 -14.96 -1.64
C GLN A 20 1.11 -13.72 -1.70
N LYS A 21 0.00 -13.70 -0.96
CA LYS A 21 -0.87 -12.51 -0.87
C LYS A 21 -0.16 -11.34 -0.18
N LEU A 22 0.57 -11.61 0.90
CA LEU A 22 1.36 -10.59 1.59
C LEU A 22 2.49 -10.04 0.71
N ASP A 23 3.15 -10.88 -0.09
CA ASP A 23 4.17 -10.45 -1.04
C ASP A 23 3.59 -9.53 -2.13
N ILE A 24 2.37 -9.82 -2.60
CA ILE A 24 1.67 -8.97 -3.57
C ILE A 24 1.34 -7.61 -2.92
N GLU A 25 0.78 -7.60 -1.71
CA GLU A 25 0.48 -6.38 -0.96
C GLU A 25 1.73 -5.54 -0.75
N LYS A 26 2.83 -6.15 -0.31
CA LYS A 26 4.13 -5.49 -0.15
C LYS A 26 4.62 -4.88 -1.47
N ALA A 27 4.56 -5.62 -2.58
CA ALA A 27 4.98 -5.13 -3.87
C ALA A 27 4.15 -3.92 -4.34
N ILE A 28 2.86 -3.84 -3.99
CA ILE A 28 1.99 -2.70 -4.29
C ILE A 28 2.43 -1.45 -3.53
N PHE A 29 2.78 -1.57 -2.24
CA PHE A 29 3.15 -0.43 -1.40
C PHE A 29 4.64 -0.07 -1.46
N GLU A 30 5.45 -0.86 -2.15
CA GLU A 30 6.86 -0.53 -2.33
C GLU A 30 7.10 0.57 -3.38
N ASN A 31 8.30 1.17 -3.29
CA ASN A 31 8.78 2.15 -4.25
C ASN A 31 9.70 1.46 -5.27
N ILE A 32 9.13 0.60 -6.10
CA ILE A 32 9.85 -0.15 -7.13
C ILE A 32 9.34 0.18 -8.53
N ALA A 33 10.26 0.23 -9.49
CA ALA A 33 9.92 0.38 -10.90
C ALA A 33 9.35 -0.93 -11.47
N ARG A 34 8.41 -0.80 -12.41
CA ARG A 34 7.96 -1.94 -13.21
C ARG A 34 9.08 -2.43 -14.11
N VAL A 35 9.11 -3.74 -14.33
CA VAL A 35 9.98 -4.36 -15.33
C VAL A 35 9.11 -5.17 -16.29
N ALA A 36 9.17 -4.87 -17.58
CA ALA A 36 8.37 -5.58 -18.57
C ALA A 36 8.77 -7.06 -18.72
N GLY A 37 9.99 -7.37 -18.36
CA GLY A 37 10.56 -8.71 -18.51
C GLY A 37 11.04 -8.99 -19.93
N ASN A 38 11.98 -9.91 -20.04
CA ASN A 38 12.51 -10.47 -21.28
C ASN A 38 12.93 -11.92 -21.04
N ALA A 39 13.65 -12.52 -21.98
CA ALA A 39 14.09 -13.92 -21.88
C ALA A 39 14.98 -14.19 -20.63
N THR A 40 15.69 -13.19 -20.12
CA THR A 40 16.63 -13.32 -19.00
C THR A 40 16.17 -12.62 -17.72
N THR A 41 15.22 -11.69 -17.83
CA THR A 41 14.76 -10.85 -16.70
C THR A 41 13.30 -11.12 -16.41
N ALA A 42 12.96 -11.49 -15.18
CA ALA A 42 11.58 -11.67 -14.75
C ALA A 42 10.79 -10.36 -14.75
N ARG A 43 9.49 -10.43 -15.02
CA ARG A 43 8.57 -9.30 -14.88
C ARG A 43 8.48 -8.86 -13.43
N LYS A 44 8.37 -7.55 -13.20
CA LYS A 44 8.13 -6.97 -11.88
C LYS A 44 6.99 -5.96 -11.93
N LEU A 45 6.16 -5.97 -10.89
CA LEU A 45 5.12 -4.98 -10.67
C LEU A 45 5.75 -3.63 -10.32
N GLY A 46 5.20 -2.54 -10.82
CA GLY A 46 5.53 -1.18 -10.35
C GLY A 46 4.67 -0.83 -9.15
N GLY A 47 5.30 -0.47 -8.04
CA GLY A 47 4.60 -0.10 -6.81
C GLY A 47 4.01 1.33 -6.85
N LEU A 48 3.10 1.64 -5.94
CA LEU A 48 2.44 2.96 -5.83
C LEU A 48 3.42 4.11 -5.71
N GLY A 49 4.56 3.92 -5.01
CA GLY A 49 5.61 4.92 -4.90
C GLY A 49 6.19 5.37 -6.25
N ALA A 50 6.21 4.48 -7.24
CA ALA A 50 6.66 4.76 -8.60
C ALA A 50 5.55 5.30 -9.52
N TRP A 51 4.27 5.18 -9.13
CA TRP A 51 3.14 5.70 -9.88
C TRP A 51 2.84 7.16 -9.55
N LEU A 52 2.85 7.53 -8.26
CA LEU A 52 2.40 8.82 -7.77
C LEU A 52 3.43 9.92 -8.04
N LYS A 53 3.06 10.94 -8.81
CA LYS A 53 3.92 12.09 -9.15
C LYS A 53 3.22 13.44 -9.04
N THR A 54 1.89 13.51 -9.23
CA THR A 54 1.15 14.77 -9.35
C THR A 54 0.80 15.34 -7.97
N ASN A 55 -0.01 14.66 -7.18
CA ASN A 55 -0.48 15.13 -5.88
C ASN A 55 0.40 14.59 -4.76
N THR A 56 1.62 15.07 -4.70
CA THR A 56 2.60 14.56 -3.76
C THR A 56 3.18 15.65 -2.89
N SER A 57 3.53 15.29 -1.67
CA SER A 57 4.34 16.08 -0.77
C SER A 57 5.56 15.27 -0.36
N PHE A 58 6.75 15.74 -0.71
CA PHE A 58 8.03 15.09 -0.40
C PHE A 58 9.05 16.17 0.02
N ASN A 59 10.16 15.74 0.58
CA ASN A 59 11.21 16.65 0.96
C ASN A 59 12.28 16.74 -0.13
N THR A 60 12.49 17.92 -0.70
CA THR A 60 13.51 18.15 -1.71
C THR A 60 14.93 18.16 -1.14
N ALA A 61 15.09 18.37 0.19
CA ALA A 61 16.37 18.21 0.85
C ALA A 61 16.85 16.76 0.74
N GLY A 62 18.13 16.55 0.50
CA GLY A 62 18.70 15.22 0.28
C GLY A 62 18.37 14.62 -1.09
N SER A 63 18.10 15.48 -2.08
CA SER A 63 17.80 15.08 -3.46
C SER A 63 16.50 14.30 -3.66
N GLY A 64 15.52 14.42 -2.75
CA GLY A 64 14.19 13.84 -2.93
C GLY A 64 13.53 14.31 -4.23
N ALA A 65 12.98 13.39 -5.00
CA ALA A 65 12.36 13.68 -6.29
C ALA A 65 11.21 12.72 -6.61
N ASN A 66 10.21 13.24 -7.30
CA ASN A 66 9.12 12.44 -7.85
C ASN A 66 9.61 11.48 -8.95
N PRO A 67 8.88 10.40 -9.20
CA PRO A 67 9.13 9.54 -10.35
C PRO A 67 9.15 10.35 -11.65
N THR A 68 10.11 10.05 -12.52
CA THR A 68 10.24 10.67 -13.83
C THR A 68 9.63 9.79 -14.91
N GLY A 69 9.31 10.36 -16.07
CA GLY A 69 8.78 9.64 -17.23
C GLY A 69 7.27 9.81 -17.40
N ASN A 70 6.81 9.53 -18.63
CA ASN A 70 5.42 9.72 -19.04
C ASN A 70 4.53 8.51 -18.69
N ILE A 71 5.14 7.36 -18.40
CA ILE A 71 4.43 6.12 -18.07
C ILE A 71 4.58 5.86 -16.57
N GLY A 72 3.47 5.77 -15.87
CA GLY A 72 3.48 5.48 -14.43
C GLY A 72 4.18 4.17 -14.10
N GLY A 73 4.86 4.16 -12.98
CA GLY A 73 5.63 2.99 -12.52
C GLY A 73 6.95 2.74 -13.25
N ALA A 74 7.37 3.60 -14.18
CA ALA A 74 8.60 3.39 -14.97
C ALA A 74 9.88 3.62 -14.16
N THR A 75 9.86 4.59 -13.25
CA THR A 75 11.00 4.92 -12.40
C THR A 75 10.55 5.01 -10.93
N PRO A 76 11.36 4.55 -9.97
CA PRO A 76 11.03 4.71 -8.57
C PRO A 76 11.23 6.19 -8.16
N ARG A 77 10.56 6.58 -7.09
CA ARG A 77 10.79 7.85 -6.42
C ARG A 77 12.19 7.89 -5.81
N THR A 78 12.87 9.03 -5.88
CA THR A 78 14.09 9.25 -5.11
C THR A 78 13.72 9.73 -3.71
N ASN A 79 14.24 9.06 -2.70
CA ASN A 79 13.98 9.40 -1.30
C ASN A 79 14.74 10.66 -0.91
N GLY A 80 14.04 11.60 -0.26
CA GLY A 80 14.63 12.78 0.35
C GLY A 80 14.98 12.59 1.84
N THR A 81 15.40 13.67 2.49
CA THR A 81 15.60 13.70 3.94
C THR A 81 14.27 13.50 4.67
N GLN A 82 14.26 12.68 5.70
CA GLN A 82 13.06 12.39 6.47
C GLN A 82 12.57 13.63 7.25
N ARG A 83 11.25 13.74 7.38
CA ARG A 83 10.55 14.80 8.10
C ARG A 83 9.37 14.24 8.90
N ALA A 84 8.97 14.93 9.96
CA ALA A 84 7.82 14.51 10.76
C ALA A 84 6.52 14.65 9.95
N LEU A 85 5.59 13.71 10.10
CA LEU A 85 4.24 13.83 9.60
C LEU A 85 3.51 14.92 10.40
N THR A 86 2.97 15.92 9.70
CA THR A 86 2.14 16.98 10.26
C THR A 86 0.78 17.02 9.58
N GLN A 87 -0.21 17.54 10.28
CA GLN A 87 -1.55 17.74 9.73
C GLN A 87 -1.51 18.61 8.46
N ALA A 88 -0.69 19.67 8.46
CA ALA A 88 -0.57 20.58 7.32
C ALA A 88 -0.06 19.88 6.05
N LEU A 89 0.87 18.92 6.17
CA LEU A 89 1.35 18.13 5.02
C LEU A 89 0.26 17.21 4.47
N PHE A 90 -0.56 16.65 5.34
CA PHE A 90 -1.67 15.82 4.95
C PHE A 90 -2.77 16.65 4.25
N ASP A 91 -3.16 17.76 4.84
CA ASP A 91 -4.19 18.66 4.30
C ASP A 91 -3.77 19.27 2.95
N ASP A 92 -2.50 19.62 2.76
CA ASP A 92 -1.96 20.09 1.48
C ASP A 92 -2.16 19.06 0.36
N VAL A 93 -1.86 17.79 0.62
CA VAL A 93 -2.04 16.73 -0.38
C VAL A 93 -3.52 16.44 -0.62
N MET A 94 -4.35 16.44 0.42
CA MET A 94 -5.81 16.31 0.29
C MET A 94 -6.39 17.41 -0.61
N GLN A 95 -5.97 18.65 -0.39
CA GLN A 95 -6.40 19.80 -1.22
C GLN A 95 -5.98 19.61 -2.67
N LYS A 96 -4.71 19.24 -2.93
CA LYS A 96 -4.20 18.98 -4.29
C LYS A 96 -4.99 17.89 -5.00
N THR A 97 -5.28 16.79 -4.27
CA THR A 97 -6.05 15.67 -4.82
C THR A 97 -7.48 16.10 -5.17
N TRP A 98 -8.13 16.89 -4.30
CA TRP A 98 -9.46 17.42 -4.56
C TRP A 98 -9.49 18.38 -5.75
N VAL A 99 -8.51 19.30 -5.86
CA VAL A 99 -8.39 20.24 -7.00
C VAL A 99 -8.18 19.47 -8.31
N SER A 100 -7.49 18.34 -8.28
CA SER A 100 -7.30 17.44 -9.42
C SER A 100 -8.54 16.58 -9.75
N GLY A 101 -9.64 16.75 -9.03
CA GLY A 101 -10.91 16.05 -9.25
C GLY A 101 -11.01 14.69 -8.56
N GLY A 102 -10.08 14.33 -7.69
CA GLY A 102 -10.12 13.10 -6.89
C GLY A 102 -11.07 13.18 -5.70
N LYS A 103 -11.62 12.05 -5.30
CA LYS A 103 -12.43 11.87 -4.10
C LYS A 103 -11.85 10.73 -3.26
N PRO A 104 -10.73 10.97 -2.55
CA PRO A 104 -10.10 9.94 -1.76
C PRO A 104 -11.02 9.46 -0.63
N ASP A 105 -11.05 8.15 -0.42
CA ASP A 105 -11.87 7.48 0.57
C ASP A 105 -11.04 6.75 1.64
N ALA A 106 -9.78 6.44 1.34
CA ALA A 106 -8.89 5.77 2.27
C ALA A 106 -7.48 6.35 2.31
N VAL A 107 -6.86 6.22 3.47
CA VAL A 107 -5.48 6.61 3.72
C VAL A 107 -4.72 5.41 4.29
N TYR A 108 -3.72 4.93 3.56
CA TYR A 108 -2.86 3.82 3.98
C TYR A 108 -1.57 4.34 4.58
N LEU A 109 -1.24 3.85 5.76
CA LEU A 109 -0.07 4.28 6.51
C LEU A 109 0.49 3.14 7.38
N SER A 110 1.76 3.27 7.75
CA SER A 110 2.40 2.33 8.67
C SER A 110 1.95 2.55 10.12
N ALA A 111 2.24 1.59 10.99
CA ALA A 111 1.90 1.66 12.41
C ALA A 111 2.48 2.91 13.09
N PHE A 112 3.72 3.29 12.78
CA PHE A 112 4.35 4.49 13.35
C PHE A 112 3.62 5.77 12.92
N GLN A 113 3.30 5.89 11.63
CA GLN A 113 2.58 7.05 11.11
C GLN A 113 1.14 7.11 11.63
N MET A 114 0.51 5.96 11.90
CA MET A 114 -0.81 5.92 12.53
C MET A 114 -0.79 6.58 13.91
N ASN A 115 0.22 6.27 14.73
CA ASN A 115 0.38 6.93 16.04
C ASN A 115 0.60 8.45 15.91
N LYS A 116 1.31 8.90 14.86
CA LYS A 116 1.48 10.34 14.58
C LYS A 116 0.18 10.97 14.10
N ALA A 117 -0.57 10.30 13.25
CA ALA A 117 -1.86 10.79 12.78
C ALA A 117 -2.88 10.94 13.93
N LEU A 118 -2.87 10.03 14.90
CA LEU A 118 -3.70 10.13 16.12
C LEU A 118 -3.36 11.38 16.97
N SER A 119 -2.18 11.94 16.81
CA SER A 119 -1.75 13.16 17.55
C SER A 119 -2.16 14.46 16.85
N PHE A 120 -2.80 14.40 15.67
CA PHE A 120 -3.28 15.61 15.00
C PHE A 120 -4.28 16.35 15.89
N SER A 121 -3.96 17.58 16.21
CA SER A 121 -4.79 18.43 17.07
C SER A 121 -5.91 19.07 16.24
N GLY A 122 -7.12 18.99 16.73
CA GLY A 122 -8.27 19.63 16.12
C GLY A 122 -9.59 18.97 16.53
N ASN A 123 -10.69 19.58 16.14
CA ASN A 123 -12.07 19.15 16.43
C ASN A 123 -12.42 17.75 15.88
N ASN A 124 -11.50 17.11 15.16
CA ASN A 124 -11.71 15.83 14.51
C ASN A 124 -11.40 14.64 15.42
N ASN A 125 -10.84 14.86 16.60
CA ASN A 125 -10.75 13.86 17.66
C ASN A 125 -12.11 13.71 18.36
N GLN A 126 -13.14 13.35 17.64
CA GLN A 126 -14.36 12.87 18.28
C GLN A 126 -14.03 11.50 18.89
N ARG A 127 -13.70 11.53 20.17
CA ARG A 127 -13.75 10.34 20.99
C ARG A 127 -15.19 9.86 20.98
N GLN A 128 -15.49 8.84 20.21
CA GLN A 128 -16.73 8.12 20.41
C GLN A 128 -16.66 7.53 21.83
N THR A 129 -17.43 8.11 22.72
CA THR A 129 -17.68 7.54 24.05
C THR A 129 -18.46 6.25 23.78
N GLY A 130 -17.75 5.14 23.73
CA GLY A 130 -18.35 3.81 23.79
C GLY A 130 -19.07 3.62 25.11
N ALA A 131 -19.80 2.52 25.26
CA ALA A 131 -20.49 2.14 26.49
C ALA A 131 -19.59 2.34 27.71
N VAL A 132 -20.21 2.72 28.82
CA VAL A 132 -19.59 3.05 30.10
C VAL A 132 -18.39 2.14 30.40
N GLY A 133 -17.18 2.71 30.48
CA GLY A 133 -15.95 2.01 30.87
C GLY A 133 -14.97 1.67 29.72
N THR A 134 -15.29 1.97 28.45
CA THR A 134 -14.36 1.77 27.32
C THR A 134 -13.82 3.09 26.81
N VAL A 135 -12.50 3.25 26.82
CA VAL A 135 -11.81 4.36 26.16
C VAL A 135 -11.41 3.89 24.75
N ASN A 136 -12.15 4.34 23.74
CA ASN A 136 -11.79 4.09 22.35
C ASN A 136 -10.77 5.15 21.90
N ASN A 137 -9.52 4.76 21.76
CA ASN A 137 -8.44 5.57 21.17
C ASN A 137 -8.24 5.20 19.69
N ASN A 138 -9.33 4.93 18.97
CA ASN A 138 -9.29 4.55 17.57
C ASN A 138 -9.95 5.63 16.72
N MET A 139 -9.16 6.28 15.85
CA MET A 139 -9.67 7.20 14.84
C MET A 139 -9.73 6.45 13.51
N ALA A 140 -10.83 5.76 13.26
CA ALA A 140 -11.05 5.08 11.98
C ALA A 140 -11.42 6.05 10.86
N ILE A 141 -12.06 7.16 11.19
CA ILE A 141 -12.62 8.13 10.24
C ILE A 141 -12.05 9.52 10.53
N TYR A 142 -11.57 10.18 9.50
CA TYR A 142 -11.10 11.56 9.58
C TYR A 142 -11.92 12.44 8.64
N MET A 143 -12.52 13.51 9.18
CA MET A 143 -13.31 14.45 8.40
C MET A 143 -12.44 15.62 7.99
N THR A 144 -12.22 15.77 6.69
CA THR A 144 -11.55 16.93 6.10
C THR A 144 -12.58 17.87 5.46
N PRO A 145 -12.25 19.14 5.18
CA PRO A 145 -13.11 20.03 4.41
C PRO A 145 -13.48 19.51 3.02
N TRP A 146 -12.65 18.60 2.49
CA TRP A 146 -12.79 18.01 1.14
C TRP A 146 -13.46 16.64 1.13
N GLY A 147 -13.81 16.10 2.28
CA GLY A 147 -14.48 14.80 2.40
C GLY A 147 -14.03 13.98 3.59
N GLN A 148 -14.67 12.86 3.73
CA GLN A 148 -14.40 11.89 4.78
C GLN A 148 -13.41 10.84 4.24
N VAL A 149 -12.37 10.55 5.00
CA VAL A 149 -11.40 9.49 4.69
C VAL A 149 -11.27 8.51 5.85
N THR A 150 -11.00 7.25 5.52
CA THR A 150 -10.79 6.19 6.51
C THR A 150 -9.30 5.91 6.65
N TRP A 151 -8.79 5.96 7.87
CA TRP A 151 -7.41 5.57 8.17
C TRP A 151 -7.29 4.05 8.21
N GLN A 152 -6.41 3.51 7.41
CA GLN A 152 -6.16 2.07 7.33
C GLN A 152 -4.67 1.76 7.59
N PRO A 153 -4.34 1.24 8.78
CA PRO A 153 -2.99 0.82 9.05
C PRO A 153 -2.64 -0.41 8.19
N CYS A 154 -1.58 -0.30 7.40
CA CYS A 154 -1.07 -1.38 6.57
C CYS A 154 0.32 -1.78 7.06
N ARG A 155 0.50 -3.07 7.35
CA ARG A 155 1.75 -3.61 7.87
C ARG A 155 2.85 -3.59 6.82
N GLU A 156 2.50 -3.84 5.57
CA GLU A 156 3.43 -3.94 4.45
C GLU A 156 3.76 -2.58 3.82
N ASN A 157 3.11 -1.50 4.29
CA ASN A 157 3.42 -0.16 3.82
C ASN A 157 4.78 0.30 4.35
N ARG A 158 5.57 0.94 3.48
CA ARG A 158 6.84 1.55 3.88
C ARG A 158 6.60 2.61 4.95
N SER A 159 7.36 2.56 6.05
CA SER A 159 7.17 3.45 7.19
C SER A 159 7.36 4.94 6.87
N ARG A 160 8.04 5.25 5.77
CA ARG A 160 8.29 6.63 5.33
C ARG A 160 7.27 7.17 4.32
N ASP A 161 6.26 6.36 3.95
CA ASP A 161 5.28 6.71 2.93
C ASP A 161 3.86 6.64 3.50
N LEU A 162 3.02 7.58 3.08
CA LEU A 162 1.59 7.61 3.33
C LEU A 162 0.89 7.79 2.00
N TYR A 163 -0.12 6.94 1.73
CA TYR A 163 -0.88 6.96 0.50
C TYR A 163 -2.32 7.37 0.73
N ILE A 164 -2.80 8.32 -0.05
CA ILE A 164 -4.19 8.80 -0.08
C ILE A 164 -4.80 8.22 -1.34
N ILE A 165 -5.82 7.38 -1.19
CA ILE A 165 -6.32 6.51 -2.25
C ILE A 165 -7.82 6.72 -2.45
N GLU A 166 -8.23 6.72 -3.72
CA GLU A 166 -9.59 6.53 -4.18
C GLU A 166 -9.70 5.12 -4.75
N HIS A 167 -10.40 4.20 -4.06
CA HIS A 167 -10.46 2.78 -4.44
C HIS A 167 -11.01 2.55 -5.84
N ASP A 168 -11.97 3.38 -6.29
CA ASP A 168 -12.55 3.26 -7.63
C ASP A 168 -11.52 3.45 -8.76
N LYS A 169 -10.40 4.11 -8.46
CA LYS A 169 -9.33 4.38 -9.42
C LYS A 169 -8.18 3.39 -9.39
N LEU A 170 -8.23 2.45 -8.45
CA LEU A 170 -7.26 1.37 -8.32
C LEU A 170 -7.93 0.01 -8.53
N ALA A 171 -7.25 -0.90 -9.19
CA ALA A 171 -7.67 -2.27 -9.32
C ALA A 171 -6.47 -3.20 -9.43
N ILE A 172 -6.65 -4.45 -9.04
CA ILE A 172 -5.70 -5.52 -9.33
C ILE A 172 -6.19 -6.24 -10.58
N ALA A 173 -5.47 -6.09 -11.68
CA ALA A 173 -5.73 -6.83 -12.90
C ALA A 173 -5.05 -8.19 -12.84
N THR A 174 -5.82 -9.26 -12.94
CA THR A 174 -5.34 -10.63 -12.84
C THR A 174 -5.29 -11.26 -14.23
N LEU A 175 -4.09 -11.64 -14.67
CA LEU A 175 -3.90 -12.40 -15.90
C LEU A 175 -4.11 -13.89 -15.64
N ARG A 176 -3.44 -14.43 -14.61
CA ARG A 176 -3.64 -15.79 -14.12
C ARG A 176 -4.04 -15.75 -12.65
N PRO A 177 -5.22 -16.26 -12.29
CA PRO A 177 -5.62 -16.35 -10.89
C PRO A 177 -4.71 -17.31 -10.14
N MET A 178 -4.64 -17.15 -8.83
CA MET A 178 -3.87 -18.05 -7.97
C MET A 178 -4.39 -19.48 -8.12
N LYS A 179 -3.54 -20.37 -8.61
CA LYS A 179 -3.84 -21.80 -8.79
C LYS A 179 -2.76 -22.65 -8.11
N ASN A 180 -3.21 -23.74 -7.53
CA ASN A 180 -2.36 -24.79 -7.01
C ASN A 180 -2.32 -25.94 -8.03
N GLU A 181 -1.15 -26.25 -8.56
CA GLU A 181 -0.92 -27.29 -9.55
C GLU A 181 0.04 -28.33 -9.00
N ALA A 182 -0.28 -29.60 -9.24
CA ALA A 182 0.63 -30.69 -8.93
C ALA A 182 1.70 -30.78 -10.01
N LEU A 183 2.96 -30.86 -9.60
CA LEU A 183 4.08 -31.09 -10.51
C LEU A 183 4.34 -32.59 -10.72
N ALA A 184 5.03 -32.94 -11.81
CA ALA A 184 5.44 -34.31 -12.08
C ALA A 184 6.31 -34.86 -10.94
N LYS A 185 6.07 -36.09 -10.56
CA LYS A 185 6.88 -36.78 -9.53
C LYS A 185 8.24 -37.15 -10.12
N THR A 186 9.30 -36.83 -9.36
CA THR A 186 10.68 -37.17 -9.69
C THR A 186 11.26 -38.25 -8.74
N GLY A 187 10.40 -38.95 -7.99
CA GLY A 187 10.73 -39.96 -7.00
C GLY A 187 9.56 -40.15 -6.04
N ASP A 188 9.83 -40.66 -4.83
CA ASP A 188 8.82 -40.82 -3.77
C ASP A 188 8.58 -39.49 -3.05
N ASN A 189 8.16 -38.48 -3.82
CA ASN A 189 7.82 -37.15 -3.31
C ASN A 189 6.57 -36.57 -3.99
N GLU A 190 5.92 -35.63 -3.37
CA GLU A 190 4.83 -34.86 -3.93
C GLU A 190 5.22 -33.38 -3.93
N HIS A 191 5.32 -32.78 -5.13
CA HIS A 191 5.58 -31.36 -5.32
C HIS A 191 4.34 -30.65 -5.84
N ARG A 192 4.08 -29.48 -5.28
CA ARG A 192 3.02 -28.59 -5.73
C ARG A 192 3.56 -27.19 -5.96
N GLN A 193 2.97 -26.49 -6.91
CA GLN A 193 3.32 -25.14 -7.29
C GLN A 193 2.09 -24.25 -7.17
N ILE A 194 2.26 -23.08 -6.54
CA ILE A 194 1.26 -22.03 -6.53
C ILE A 194 1.73 -20.93 -7.47
N VAL A 195 0.93 -20.63 -8.48
CA VAL A 195 1.24 -19.60 -9.49
C VAL A 195 0.12 -18.59 -9.55
N SER A 196 0.48 -17.31 -9.57
CA SER A 196 -0.44 -16.20 -9.88
C SER A 196 0.28 -15.14 -10.70
N GLU A 197 -0.43 -14.50 -11.63
CA GLU A 197 0.05 -13.32 -12.36
C GLU A 197 -0.96 -12.19 -12.20
N GLN A 198 -0.51 -11.14 -11.57
CA GLN A 198 -1.33 -9.98 -11.23
C GLN A 198 -0.54 -8.70 -11.46
N THR A 199 -1.25 -7.61 -11.73
CA THR A 199 -0.65 -6.29 -11.86
C THR A 199 -1.53 -5.22 -11.26
N LEU A 200 -0.93 -4.14 -10.76
CA LEU A 200 -1.64 -2.96 -10.30
C LEU A 200 -2.13 -2.16 -11.52
N GLN A 201 -3.43 -1.91 -11.57
CA GLN A 201 -4.05 -1.02 -12.54
C GLN A 201 -4.37 0.31 -11.86
N VAL A 202 -3.73 1.39 -12.31
CA VAL A 202 -4.04 2.76 -11.89
C VAL A 202 -4.81 3.43 -13.01
N ARG A 203 -6.10 3.73 -12.78
CA ARG A 203 -7.00 4.33 -13.78
C ARG A 203 -6.84 5.83 -13.87
N SER A 204 -6.55 6.49 -12.73
CA SER A 204 -6.31 7.93 -12.65
C SER A 204 -5.28 8.20 -11.55
N GLU A 205 -4.08 8.57 -11.93
CA GLU A 205 -3.04 8.95 -10.96
C GLU A 205 -3.36 10.28 -10.28
N ALA A 206 -3.98 11.21 -11.01
CA ALA A 206 -4.36 12.52 -10.49
C ALA A 206 -5.44 12.48 -9.39
N SER A 207 -6.17 11.36 -9.25
CA SER A 207 -7.13 11.15 -8.16
C SER A 207 -6.50 10.58 -6.88
N LEU A 208 -5.22 10.28 -6.94
CA LEU A 208 -4.46 9.70 -5.83
C LEU A 208 -3.48 10.73 -5.29
N GLY A 209 -3.06 10.55 -4.05
CA GLY A 209 -2.07 11.42 -3.41
C GLY A 209 -1.09 10.65 -2.53
N GLY A 210 -0.02 11.32 -2.13
CA GLY A 210 0.93 10.71 -1.21
C GLY A 210 1.81 11.71 -0.47
N VAL A 211 2.09 11.40 0.79
CA VAL A 211 3.08 12.11 1.60
C VAL A 211 4.27 11.20 1.79
N PHE A 212 5.44 11.69 1.45
CA PHE A 212 6.67 10.91 1.39
C PHE A 212 7.76 11.51 2.27
N ASP A 213 8.83 10.74 2.46
CA ASP A 213 9.99 11.11 3.27
C ASP A 213 9.63 11.39 4.74
N LEU A 214 8.76 10.55 5.30
CA LEU A 214 8.39 10.62 6.69
C LEU A 214 9.42 9.93 7.59
N THR A 215 9.56 10.40 8.82
CA THR A 215 10.42 9.76 9.85
C THR A 215 9.85 8.38 10.18
N THR A 216 10.73 7.41 10.41
CA THR A 216 10.37 5.99 10.65
C THR A 216 10.49 5.57 12.10
N SER A 217 11.02 6.43 12.96
CA SER A 217 11.23 6.21 14.40
C SER A 217 11.28 7.54 15.15
#